data_9bf2c7de39582349d16b78c21b3806e8
#
_entry.id   9bf2c7de39582349d16b78c21b3806e8
#
_cell.length_a   1.000
_cell.length_b   1.000
_cell.length_c   1.000
_cell.angle_alpha   90.00
_cell.angle_beta   90.00
_cell.angle_gamma   90.00
#
_symmetry.space_group_name_H-M   'P 1'
#
loop_
_entity.id
_entity.type
_entity.pdbx_description
1 polymer ?
#
loop_
_entity_poly.entity_id
_entity_poly.type
_entity_poly.pdbx_seq_one_letter_code
_entity_poly.pdbx_strand_id
1 'polypeptide(L)'
;GPVDPEANHTEVTDFGRSVTMGQLEQTMIQRVGFKFAGVGRNVYPGLLQLSSFISMNADKHAKAFNDQISRAARGEASDHDKHNEFYDEYLAVMDMTAEFYLSTVERIFQNHEIAKNEFVVAGRQVDIGKITTVAVKTVEGGEDDITAPGQCIAALDLCTGLPDEKKASHVEPRAGHYGIFAGSSWRNNIRPMVLEFIKKNSGTDAPAKAAANTTQKPDGTPKALRKNGTTDQPV
;
A
#
# COMPACT_ATOMS: atom_id res chain seq x y z
N GLY A 1 6.71 0.12 3.41
CA GLY A 1 7.49 -0.88 2.66
C GLY A 1 8.83 -1.13 3.30
N PRO A 2 9.53 -2.21 2.96
CA PRO A 2 10.79 -2.57 3.57
C PRO A 2 11.89 -1.57 3.18
N VAL A 3 12.71 -1.18 4.16
CA VAL A 3 13.98 -0.46 3.96
C VAL A 3 15.11 -1.46 3.90
N ASP A 4 15.08 -2.44 4.79
CA ASP A 4 15.97 -3.60 4.75
C ASP A 4 15.15 -4.91 4.70
N PRO A 5 14.97 -5.51 3.52
CA PRO A 5 14.27 -6.79 3.38
C PRO A 5 14.98 -7.97 4.04
N GLU A 6 16.28 -7.85 4.37
CA GLU A 6 17.02 -8.92 5.05
C GLU A 6 16.84 -8.92 6.57
N ALA A 7 16.34 -7.83 7.14
CA ALA A 7 16.12 -7.72 8.58
C ALA A 7 15.11 -8.76 9.11
N ASN A 8 14.21 -9.23 8.24
CA ASN A 8 13.28 -10.32 8.56
C ASN A 8 12.79 -10.99 7.28
N HIS A 9 12.43 -12.28 7.35
CA HIS A 9 12.00 -13.08 6.21
C HIS A 9 10.48 -13.12 6.10
N THR A 10 9.97 -12.93 4.89
CA THR A 10 8.57 -13.12 4.50
C THR A 10 8.52 -13.85 3.16
N GLU A 11 7.37 -14.39 2.78
CA GLU A 11 7.20 -14.98 1.44
C GLU A 11 7.56 -14.00 0.32
N VAL A 12 7.28 -12.71 0.53
CA VAL A 12 7.59 -11.65 -0.45
C VAL A 12 9.10 -11.45 -0.58
N THR A 13 9.83 -11.39 0.53
CA THR A 13 11.29 -11.21 0.50
C THR A 13 12.00 -12.45 -0.01
N ASP A 14 11.52 -13.63 0.33
CA ASP A 14 12.09 -14.90 -0.13
C ASP A 14 11.86 -15.10 -1.62
N PHE A 15 10.66 -14.77 -2.12
CA PHE A 15 10.39 -14.73 -3.56
C PHE A 15 11.33 -13.76 -4.27
N GLY A 16 11.43 -12.50 -3.79
CA GLY A 16 12.28 -11.48 -4.39
C GLY A 16 13.75 -11.90 -4.52
N ARG A 17 14.25 -12.67 -3.55
CA ARG A 17 15.64 -13.18 -3.57
C ARG A 17 15.84 -14.41 -4.46
N SER A 18 14.83 -15.28 -4.55
CA SER A 18 14.97 -16.57 -5.26
C SER A 18 14.79 -16.46 -6.76
N VAL A 19 14.12 -15.42 -7.25
CA VAL A 19 13.75 -15.24 -8.66
C VAL A 19 14.81 -14.44 -9.42
N THR A 20 15.15 -14.87 -10.63
CA THR A 20 16.03 -14.08 -11.51
C THR A 20 15.27 -12.99 -12.25
N MET A 21 15.93 -11.89 -12.63
CA MET A 21 15.31 -10.81 -13.40
C MET A 21 14.74 -11.33 -14.73
N GLY A 22 15.46 -12.23 -15.41
CA GLY A 22 14.99 -12.83 -16.66
C GLY A 22 13.72 -13.69 -16.49
N GLN A 23 13.58 -14.40 -15.36
CA GLN A 23 12.34 -15.12 -15.04
C GLN A 23 11.19 -14.15 -14.79
N LEU A 24 11.43 -13.05 -14.06
CA LEU A 24 10.40 -12.03 -13.84
C LEU A 24 9.91 -11.40 -15.14
N GLU A 25 10.83 -11.03 -16.03
CA GLU A 25 10.47 -10.49 -17.35
C GLU A 25 9.63 -11.46 -18.15
N GLN A 26 9.98 -12.74 -18.16
CA GLN A 26 9.27 -13.75 -18.95
C GLN A 26 7.90 -14.13 -18.38
N THR A 27 7.75 -14.15 -17.05
CA THR A 27 6.55 -14.68 -16.40
C THR A 27 5.59 -13.60 -15.93
N MET A 28 6.10 -12.44 -15.52
CA MET A 28 5.30 -11.39 -14.87
C MET A 28 5.02 -10.21 -15.79
N ILE A 29 5.88 -9.96 -16.79
CA ILE A 29 5.71 -8.80 -17.65
C ILE A 29 4.90 -9.14 -18.89
N GLN A 30 3.91 -8.29 -19.17
CA GLN A 30 3.06 -8.41 -20.33
C GLN A 30 3.02 -7.10 -21.11
N ARG A 31 2.74 -7.19 -22.40
CA ARG A 31 2.59 -6.03 -23.26
C ARG A 31 1.14 -5.60 -23.33
N VAL A 32 0.87 -4.31 -23.10
CA VAL A 32 -0.47 -3.75 -23.20
C VAL A 32 -1.00 -3.89 -24.63
N GLY A 33 -2.16 -4.53 -24.76
CA GLY A 33 -2.80 -4.78 -26.06
C GLY A 33 -3.39 -3.52 -26.67
N PHE A 34 -3.62 -3.57 -27.99
CA PHE A 34 -4.02 -2.43 -28.81
C PHE A 34 -5.40 -1.84 -28.47
N LYS A 35 -6.22 -2.52 -27.68
CA LYS A 35 -7.55 -2.05 -27.23
C LYS A 35 -7.51 -1.14 -25.99
N PHE A 36 -6.35 -1.03 -25.36
CA PHE A 36 -6.21 -0.34 -24.07
C PHE A 36 -5.33 0.90 -24.19
N ALA A 37 -5.54 1.87 -23.31
CA ALA A 37 -4.65 3.01 -23.16
C ALA A 37 -3.23 2.52 -22.79
N GLY A 38 -2.19 3.13 -23.37
CA GLY A 38 -0.81 2.71 -23.15
C GLY A 38 -0.38 1.52 -24.01
N VAL A 39 -1.04 1.26 -25.14
CA VAL A 39 -0.71 0.18 -26.07
C VAL A 39 0.80 0.08 -26.33
N GLY A 40 1.31 -1.14 -26.28
CA GLY A 40 2.72 -1.44 -26.53
C GLY A 40 3.66 -1.25 -25.33
N ARG A 41 3.21 -0.68 -24.20
CA ARG A 41 4.00 -0.61 -22.96
C ARG A 41 4.12 -1.98 -22.32
N ASN A 42 5.26 -2.22 -21.70
CA ASN A 42 5.46 -3.38 -20.86
C ASN A 42 5.00 -3.07 -19.43
N VAL A 43 4.19 -3.96 -18.87
CA VAL A 43 3.60 -3.78 -17.54
C VAL A 43 3.63 -5.08 -16.75
N TYR A 44 3.66 -4.96 -15.43
CA TYR A 44 3.24 -6.01 -14.51
C TYR A 44 1.73 -5.86 -14.28
N PRO A 45 0.90 -6.76 -14.84
CA PRO A 45 -0.55 -6.60 -14.83
C PRO A 45 -1.15 -6.61 -13.43
N GLY A 46 -2.11 -5.73 -13.18
CA GLY A 46 -2.84 -5.67 -11.91
C GLY A 46 -3.50 -7.01 -11.54
N LEU A 47 -3.99 -7.75 -12.52
CA LEU A 47 -4.56 -9.08 -12.28
C LEU A 47 -3.53 -10.08 -11.71
N LEU A 48 -2.29 -10.06 -12.19
CA LEU A 48 -1.23 -10.92 -11.64
C LEU A 48 -0.82 -10.48 -10.24
N GLN A 49 -0.72 -9.16 -9.99
CA GLN A 49 -0.47 -8.62 -8.66
C GLN A 49 -1.53 -9.12 -7.67
N LEU A 50 -2.80 -8.96 -8.04
CA LEU A 50 -3.94 -9.38 -7.23
C LEU A 50 -3.93 -10.89 -6.96
N SER A 51 -3.66 -11.70 -8.00
CA SER A 51 -3.58 -13.16 -7.86
C SER A 51 -2.49 -13.57 -6.87
N SER A 52 -1.33 -12.91 -6.90
CA SER A 52 -0.24 -13.15 -5.96
C SER A 52 -0.64 -12.82 -4.53
N PHE A 53 -1.25 -11.64 -4.29
CA PHE A 53 -1.71 -11.26 -2.95
C PHE A 53 -2.82 -12.16 -2.40
N ILE A 54 -3.78 -12.57 -3.24
CA ILE A 54 -4.84 -13.49 -2.83
C ILE A 54 -4.23 -14.85 -2.46
N SER A 55 -3.25 -15.34 -3.21
CA SER A 55 -2.65 -16.66 -2.96
C SER A 55 -1.92 -16.75 -1.62
N MET A 56 -1.33 -15.67 -1.13
CA MET A 56 -0.67 -15.61 0.18
C MET A 56 -1.63 -15.83 1.36
N ASN A 57 -2.91 -15.53 1.19
CA ASN A 57 -3.94 -15.67 2.22
C ASN A 57 -5.23 -16.31 1.66
N ALA A 58 -5.11 -17.28 0.76
CA ALA A 58 -6.22 -17.88 0.03
C ALA A 58 -7.37 -18.36 0.93
N ASP A 59 -7.05 -19.02 2.04
CA ASP A 59 -8.05 -19.53 2.99
C ASP A 59 -8.85 -18.41 3.67
N LYS A 60 -8.20 -17.30 4.02
CA LYS A 60 -8.85 -16.11 4.60
C LYS A 60 -9.80 -15.47 3.60
N HIS A 61 -9.37 -15.33 2.34
CA HIS A 61 -10.22 -14.80 1.27
C HIS A 61 -11.40 -15.73 0.97
N ALA A 62 -11.15 -17.04 0.82
CA ALA A 62 -12.21 -18.02 0.59
C ALA A 62 -13.25 -18.00 1.72
N LYS A 63 -12.79 -17.95 2.97
CA LYS A 63 -13.69 -17.84 4.14
C LYS A 63 -14.51 -16.55 4.07
N ALA A 64 -13.90 -15.40 3.80
CA ALA A 64 -14.59 -14.11 3.74
C ALA A 64 -15.70 -14.10 2.67
N PHE A 65 -15.43 -14.65 1.48
CA PHE A 65 -16.44 -14.78 0.42
C PHE A 65 -17.56 -15.76 0.80
N ASN A 66 -17.25 -16.90 1.40
CA ASN A 66 -18.26 -17.87 1.86
C ASN A 66 -19.16 -17.29 2.97
N ASP A 67 -18.57 -16.54 3.90
CA ASP A 67 -19.33 -15.85 4.94
C ASP A 67 -20.27 -14.78 4.32
N GLN A 68 -19.80 -14.05 3.32
CA GLN A 68 -20.62 -13.05 2.61
C GLN A 68 -21.76 -13.71 1.82
N ILE A 69 -21.51 -14.80 1.10
CA ILE A 69 -22.56 -15.56 0.41
C ILE A 69 -23.61 -16.06 1.41
N SER A 70 -23.16 -16.58 2.54
CA SER A 70 -24.05 -17.05 3.60
C SER A 70 -24.91 -15.93 4.19
N ARG A 71 -24.35 -14.74 4.38
CA ARG A 71 -25.09 -13.54 4.82
C ARG A 71 -26.09 -13.09 3.77
N ALA A 72 -25.67 -13.06 2.50
CA ALA A 72 -26.58 -12.72 1.40
C ALA A 72 -27.75 -13.68 1.30
N ALA A 73 -27.52 -14.98 1.44
CA ALA A 73 -28.58 -16.00 1.45
C ALA A 73 -29.60 -15.83 2.61
N ARG A 74 -29.16 -15.22 3.73
CA ARG A 74 -30.05 -14.87 4.85
C ARG A 74 -30.68 -13.47 4.74
N GLY A 75 -30.39 -12.72 3.68
CA GLY A 75 -30.86 -11.34 3.52
C GLY A 75 -30.17 -10.34 4.46
N GLU A 76 -29.00 -10.70 4.99
CA GLU A 76 -28.22 -9.86 5.93
C GLU A 76 -27.13 -9.03 5.24
N ALA A 77 -26.86 -9.28 3.96
CA ALA A 77 -25.86 -8.53 3.19
C ALA A 77 -26.50 -7.26 2.59
N SER A 78 -25.70 -6.20 2.51
CA SER A 78 -26.08 -4.96 1.85
C SER A 78 -24.95 -4.46 0.93
N ASP A 79 -25.30 -3.58 -0.03
CA ASP A 79 -24.30 -2.99 -0.94
C ASP A 79 -23.26 -2.12 -0.19
N HIS A 80 -23.61 -1.62 1.01
CA HIS A 80 -22.72 -0.85 1.89
C HIS A 80 -22.11 -1.70 3.01
N ASP A 81 -21.97 -2.99 2.79
CA ASP A 81 -21.32 -3.90 3.72
C ASP A 81 -19.81 -3.66 3.73
N LYS A 82 -19.20 -3.76 4.91
CA LYS A 82 -17.74 -3.65 5.07
C LYS A 82 -16.96 -4.64 4.22
N HIS A 83 -17.55 -5.80 3.92
CA HIS A 83 -16.95 -6.77 3.01
C HIS A 83 -16.84 -6.19 1.60
N ASN A 84 -17.93 -5.62 1.08
CA ASN A 84 -17.96 -5.04 -0.26
C ASN A 84 -17.04 -3.80 -0.33
N GLU A 85 -17.11 -2.89 0.66
CA GLU A 85 -16.21 -1.73 0.73
C GLU A 85 -14.74 -2.15 0.71
N PHE A 86 -14.38 -3.19 1.47
CA PHE A 86 -13.01 -3.70 1.48
C PHE A 86 -12.59 -4.29 0.13
N TYR A 87 -13.42 -5.15 -0.47
CA TYR A 87 -13.06 -5.79 -1.72
C TYR A 87 -13.14 -4.87 -2.93
N ASP A 88 -13.98 -3.85 -2.94
CA ASP A 88 -14.01 -2.83 -3.98
C ASP A 88 -12.66 -2.09 -4.05
N GLU A 89 -12.07 -1.73 -2.92
CA GLU A 89 -10.74 -1.14 -2.88
C GLU A 89 -9.63 -2.16 -3.17
N TYR A 90 -9.72 -3.35 -2.58
CA TYR A 90 -8.70 -4.40 -2.72
C TYR A 90 -8.55 -4.88 -4.16
N LEU A 91 -9.66 -4.94 -4.91
CA LEU A 91 -9.69 -5.35 -6.32
C LEU A 91 -9.35 -4.23 -7.30
N ALA A 92 -9.32 -2.97 -6.87
CA ALA A 92 -9.01 -1.82 -7.69
C ALA A 92 -7.50 -1.65 -7.92
N VAL A 93 -6.86 -2.65 -8.51
CA VAL A 93 -5.41 -2.67 -8.76
C VAL A 93 -5.11 -2.24 -10.19
N MET A 94 -4.19 -1.28 -10.34
CA MET A 94 -3.71 -0.83 -11.65
C MET A 94 -2.50 -1.64 -12.11
N ASP A 95 -2.31 -1.70 -13.44
CA ASP A 95 -1.06 -2.20 -14.00
C ASP A 95 0.12 -1.32 -13.54
N MET A 96 1.21 -1.97 -13.19
CA MET A 96 2.46 -1.31 -12.82
C MET A 96 3.41 -1.32 -14.02
N THR A 97 4.17 -0.27 -14.27
CA THR A 97 5.15 -0.30 -15.34
C THR A 97 6.22 -1.36 -15.07
N ALA A 98 6.66 -2.06 -16.11
CA ALA A 98 7.68 -3.10 -15.98
C ALA A 98 8.96 -2.56 -15.34
N GLU A 99 9.39 -1.37 -15.76
CA GLU A 99 10.60 -0.72 -15.27
C GLU A 99 10.53 -0.46 -13.75
N PHE A 100 9.38 -0.01 -13.25
CA PHE A 100 9.21 0.23 -11.82
C PHE A 100 9.23 -1.08 -11.04
N TYR A 101 8.47 -2.09 -11.49
CA TYR A 101 8.41 -3.39 -10.84
C TYR A 101 9.78 -4.07 -10.80
N LEU A 102 10.41 -4.21 -11.97
CA LEU A 102 11.70 -4.90 -12.09
C LEU A 102 12.80 -4.17 -11.30
N SER A 103 12.89 -2.84 -11.42
CA SER A 103 13.88 -2.09 -10.66
C SER A 103 13.63 -2.15 -9.15
N THR A 104 12.39 -2.25 -8.71
CA THR A 104 12.07 -2.42 -7.28
C THR A 104 12.57 -3.78 -6.79
N VAL A 105 12.27 -4.87 -7.50
CA VAL A 105 12.76 -6.20 -7.11
C VAL A 105 14.29 -6.24 -7.10
N GLU A 106 14.93 -5.81 -8.18
CA GLU A 106 16.39 -5.83 -8.30
C GLU A 106 17.06 -4.98 -7.21
N ARG A 107 16.68 -3.72 -7.10
CA ARG A 107 17.39 -2.74 -6.29
C ARG A 107 17.09 -2.82 -4.80
N ILE A 108 15.83 -3.13 -4.45
CA ILE A 108 15.39 -3.17 -3.05
C ILE A 108 15.50 -4.57 -2.47
N PHE A 109 14.96 -5.59 -3.19
CA PHE A 109 14.87 -6.95 -2.65
C PHE A 109 16.08 -7.84 -2.93
N GLN A 110 16.86 -7.58 -3.99
CA GLN A 110 18.06 -8.38 -4.32
C GLN A 110 19.35 -7.67 -3.94
N ASN A 111 19.51 -6.42 -4.35
CA ASN A 111 20.75 -5.66 -4.12
C ASN A 111 20.78 -4.96 -2.76
N HIS A 112 19.59 -4.73 -2.12
CA HIS A 112 19.43 -4.00 -0.85
C HIS A 112 20.06 -2.60 -0.88
N GLU A 113 19.94 -1.90 -2.01
CA GLU A 113 20.63 -0.63 -2.24
C GLU A 113 20.27 0.44 -1.20
N ILE A 114 19.01 0.48 -0.69
CA ILE A 114 18.62 1.42 0.36
C ILE A 114 19.30 1.05 1.68
N ALA A 115 19.23 -0.21 2.09
CA ALA A 115 19.83 -0.67 3.34
C ALA A 115 21.36 -0.47 3.37
N LYS A 116 22.02 -0.62 2.22
CA LYS A 116 23.46 -0.40 2.05
C LYS A 116 23.83 1.08 1.84
N ASN A 117 22.87 1.98 1.79
CA ASN A 117 23.08 3.41 1.43
C ASN A 117 23.74 3.59 0.05
N GLU A 118 23.44 2.71 -0.89
CA GLU A 118 24.00 2.69 -2.26
C GLU A 118 22.97 3.12 -3.33
N PHE A 119 21.76 3.49 -2.90
CA PHE A 119 20.66 3.83 -3.81
C PHE A 119 20.95 5.10 -4.61
N VAL A 120 20.88 5.01 -5.94
CA VAL A 120 21.17 6.12 -6.86
C VAL A 120 19.94 6.50 -7.67
N VAL A 121 19.60 7.78 -7.71
CA VAL A 121 18.52 8.34 -8.53
C VAL A 121 19.07 9.45 -9.43
N ALA A 122 18.86 9.34 -10.73
CA ALA A 122 19.36 10.30 -11.72
C ALA A 122 20.86 10.62 -11.58
N GLY A 123 21.67 9.59 -11.31
CA GLY A 123 23.12 9.70 -11.14
C GLY A 123 23.58 10.32 -9.81
N ARG A 124 22.64 10.53 -8.86
CA ARG A 124 22.97 11.04 -7.52
C ARG A 124 22.66 10.00 -6.46
N GLN A 125 23.60 9.75 -5.57
CA GLN A 125 23.38 8.89 -4.43
C GLN A 125 22.35 9.51 -3.48
N VAL A 126 21.38 8.72 -3.05
CA VAL A 126 20.44 9.06 -2.00
C VAL A 126 21.09 8.70 -0.67
N ASP A 127 21.50 9.71 0.07
CA ASP A 127 22.15 9.55 1.38
C ASP A 127 21.16 9.90 2.49
N ILE A 128 20.62 8.88 3.13
CA ILE A 128 19.65 9.01 4.22
C ILE A 128 20.30 9.63 5.47
N GLY A 129 21.62 9.47 5.62
CA GLY A 129 22.38 10.11 6.69
C GLY A 129 22.37 11.64 6.66
N LYS A 130 22.01 12.24 5.52
CA LYS A 130 21.83 13.70 5.40
C LYS A 130 20.52 14.24 5.98
N ILE A 131 19.64 13.40 6.46
CA ILE A 131 18.46 13.84 7.19
C ILE A 131 18.91 14.29 8.58
N THR A 132 18.84 15.61 8.86
CA THR A 132 19.32 16.21 10.10
C THR A 132 18.25 16.96 10.88
N THR A 133 17.14 17.33 10.25
CA THR A 133 16.13 18.22 10.82
C THR A 133 14.76 17.61 10.98
N VAL A 134 14.36 16.73 10.05
CA VAL A 134 13.03 16.12 10.03
C VAL A 134 13.00 14.89 10.96
N ALA A 135 12.12 14.90 11.95
CA ALA A 135 11.96 13.76 12.83
C ALA A 135 11.37 12.55 12.07
N VAL A 136 11.89 11.37 12.33
CA VAL A 136 11.52 10.12 11.67
C VAL A 136 10.93 9.14 12.67
N LYS A 137 9.75 8.60 12.35
CA LYS A 137 9.11 7.55 13.12
C LYS A 137 8.70 6.39 12.22
N THR A 138 9.06 5.18 12.58
CA THR A 138 8.60 3.94 11.94
C THR A 138 7.48 3.29 12.74
N VAL A 139 6.53 2.68 12.02
CA VAL A 139 5.45 1.89 12.61
C VAL A 139 5.37 0.58 11.84
N GLU A 140 5.44 -0.53 12.53
CA GLU A 140 5.38 -1.87 11.98
C GLU A 140 4.27 -2.69 12.65
N GLY A 141 3.68 -3.63 11.90
CA GLY A 141 2.74 -4.61 12.45
C GLY A 141 3.47 -5.85 12.93
N GLY A 142 3.20 -6.30 14.16
CA GLY A 142 3.84 -7.48 14.73
C GLY A 142 3.44 -8.79 14.05
N GLU A 143 2.29 -8.81 13.38
CA GLU A 143 1.75 -9.94 12.60
C GLU A 143 1.75 -9.62 11.09
N ASP A 144 2.59 -8.66 10.64
CA ASP A 144 2.72 -8.31 9.22
C ASP A 144 3.55 -9.38 8.50
N ASP A 145 2.91 -10.10 7.60
CA ASP A 145 3.47 -11.18 6.78
C ASP A 145 4.00 -10.70 5.41
N ILE A 146 3.84 -9.42 5.11
CA ILE A 146 4.32 -8.77 3.87
C ILE A 146 5.58 -7.94 4.15
N THR A 147 5.51 -7.04 5.14
CA THR A 147 6.63 -6.21 5.60
C THR A 147 6.83 -6.47 7.09
N ALA A 148 7.57 -7.52 7.41
CA ALA A 148 7.75 -7.99 8.77
C ALA A 148 8.50 -7.00 9.67
N PRO A 149 8.31 -7.08 11.01
CA PRO A 149 9.04 -6.25 11.96
C PRO A 149 10.56 -6.30 11.77
N GLY A 150 11.20 -5.15 11.83
CA GLY A 150 12.63 -4.97 11.57
C GLY A 150 12.92 -4.34 10.21
N GLN A 151 12.09 -4.63 9.20
CA GLN A 151 12.33 -4.17 7.83
C GLN A 151 12.18 -2.65 7.65
N CYS A 152 11.27 -2.01 8.38
CA CYS A 152 11.09 -0.55 8.31
C CYS A 152 11.97 0.18 9.32
N ILE A 153 12.14 -0.38 10.51
CA ILE A 153 12.94 0.25 11.58
C ILE A 153 14.40 0.44 11.15
N ALA A 154 14.92 -0.38 10.24
CA ALA A 154 16.23 -0.24 9.64
C ALA A 154 16.50 1.17 9.06
N ALA A 155 15.45 1.91 8.68
CA ALA A 155 15.58 3.30 8.26
C ALA A 155 16.20 4.21 9.33
N LEU A 156 15.98 3.93 10.61
CA LEU A 156 16.48 4.75 11.71
C LEU A 156 18.00 4.63 11.87
N ASP A 157 18.56 3.46 11.54
CA ASP A 157 20.01 3.21 11.57
C ASP A 157 20.71 3.97 10.44
N LEU A 158 20.05 4.13 9.30
CA LEU A 158 20.54 4.92 8.17
C LEU A 158 20.48 6.43 8.42
N CYS A 159 19.60 6.90 9.30
CA CYS A 159 19.48 8.31 9.68
C CYS A 159 20.61 8.75 10.63
N THR A 160 21.88 8.58 10.24
CA THR A 160 23.04 8.85 11.10
C THR A 160 23.23 10.31 11.47
N GLY A 161 22.74 11.23 10.62
CA GLY A 161 22.76 12.68 10.90
C GLY A 161 21.64 13.18 11.82
N LEU A 162 20.67 12.32 12.15
CA LEU A 162 19.52 12.70 12.94
C LEU A 162 19.77 12.35 14.42
N PRO A 163 19.58 13.29 15.38
CA PRO A 163 19.73 12.99 16.78
C PRO A 163 18.64 12.03 17.28
N ASP A 164 18.95 11.24 18.29
CA ASP A 164 18.10 10.14 18.76
C ASP A 164 16.73 10.60 19.27
N GLU A 165 16.64 11.80 19.85
CA GLU A 165 15.37 12.39 20.29
C GLU A 165 14.39 12.67 19.14
N LYS A 166 14.86 12.68 17.90
CA LYS A 166 14.06 12.82 16.67
C LYS A 166 13.76 11.50 15.99
N LYS A 167 14.26 10.40 16.53
CA LYS A 167 13.99 9.05 16.03
C LYS A 167 12.99 8.35 16.95
N ALA A 168 12.08 7.60 16.39
CA ALA A 168 11.16 6.76 17.16
C ALA A 168 10.72 5.55 16.33
N SER A 169 10.47 4.43 16.99
CA SER A 169 9.89 3.24 16.40
C SER A 169 8.71 2.73 17.24
N HIS A 170 7.83 2.00 16.61
CA HIS A 170 6.75 1.28 17.28
C HIS A 170 6.41 0.02 16.48
N VAL A 171 6.29 -1.09 17.20
CA VAL A 171 5.71 -2.32 16.66
C VAL A 171 4.36 -2.53 17.33
N GLU A 172 3.28 -2.55 16.55
CA GLU A 172 1.94 -2.86 17.07
C GLU A 172 1.74 -4.39 17.08
N PRO A 173 1.74 -5.04 18.28
CA PRO A 173 1.96 -6.49 18.37
C PRO A 173 0.93 -7.36 17.65
N ARG A 174 -0.32 -6.89 17.51
CA ARG A 174 -1.44 -7.64 16.93
C ARG A 174 -1.97 -7.04 15.63
N ALA A 175 -1.19 -6.21 14.98
CA ALA A 175 -1.54 -5.65 13.69
C ALA A 175 -0.82 -6.42 12.57
N GLY A 176 -1.57 -6.86 11.57
CA GLY A 176 -1.05 -7.26 10.27
C GLY A 176 -0.85 -6.05 9.36
N HIS A 177 -0.52 -6.29 8.10
CA HIS A 177 -0.13 -5.27 7.12
C HIS A 177 -1.10 -4.08 7.03
N TYR A 178 -2.40 -4.32 6.94
CA TYR A 178 -3.41 -3.27 6.90
C TYR A 178 -3.80 -2.75 8.29
N GLY A 179 -3.53 -3.51 9.34
CA GLY A 179 -3.88 -3.18 10.72
C GLY A 179 -3.17 -1.95 11.26
N ILE A 180 -2.02 -1.58 10.67
CA ILE A 180 -1.27 -0.36 11.02
C ILE A 180 -1.92 0.93 10.48
N PHE A 181 -2.87 0.85 9.54
CA PHE A 181 -3.54 2.01 8.95
C PHE A 181 -5.05 2.05 9.25
N ALA A 182 -5.63 0.93 9.71
CA ALA A 182 -7.07 0.81 9.88
C ALA A 182 -7.44 -0.01 11.13
N GLY A 183 -8.73 -0.03 11.48
CA GLY A 183 -9.25 -0.84 12.56
C GLY A 183 -9.01 -0.26 13.97
N SER A 184 -9.07 -1.13 14.98
CA SER A 184 -8.97 -0.74 16.39
C SER A 184 -7.55 -0.36 16.79
N SER A 185 -6.53 -1.11 16.34
CA SER A 185 -5.12 -0.80 16.61
C SER A 185 -4.75 0.59 16.10
N TRP A 186 -5.15 0.93 14.88
CA TRP A 186 -4.95 2.28 14.34
C TRP A 186 -5.65 3.35 15.20
N ARG A 187 -6.96 3.19 15.46
CA ARG A 187 -7.74 4.21 16.18
C ARG A 187 -7.27 4.42 17.61
N ASN A 188 -6.97 3.35 18.32
CA ASN A 188 -6.77 3.40 19.76
C ASN A 188 -5.30 3.55 20.15
N ASN A 189 -4.36 3.03 19.36
CA ASN A 189 -2.94 2.98 19.71
C ASN A 189 -2.08 3.81 18.75
N ILE A 190 -2.12 3.50 17.46
CA ILE A 190 -1.15 4.05 16.49
C ILE A 190 -1.44 5.52 16.20
N ARG A 191 -2.68 5.87 15.85
CA ARG A 191 -3.06 7.25 15.54
C ARG A 191 -2.76 8.25 16.67
N PRO A 192 -3.12 8.00 17.93
CA PRO A 192 -2.78 8.92 19.04
C PRO A 192 -1.27 9.13 19.17
N MET A 193 -0.51 8.05 19.12
CA MET A 193 0.95 8.09 19.22
C MET A 193 1.61 8.84 18.04
N VAL A 194 1.12 8.65 16.81
CA VAL A 194 1.61 9.38 15.64
C VAL A 194 1.30 10.88 15.75
N LEU A 195 0.08 11.22 16.20
CA LEU A 195 -0.30 12.62 16.41
C LEU A 195 0.53 13.30 17.50
N GLU A 196 0.85 12.59 18.58
CA GLU A 196 1.74 13.08 19.64
C GLU A 196 3.15 13.33 19.09
N PHE A 197 3.70 12.38 18.34
CA PHE A 197 5.01 12.53 17.71
C PHE A 197 5.05 13.73 16.75
N ILE A 198 4.02 13.91 15.92
CA ILE A 198 3.90 15.07 15.03
C ILE A 198 3.88 16.37 15.84
N LYS A 199 3.04 16.48 16.87
CA LYS A 199 2.95 17.66 17.72
C LYS A 199 4.29 18.01 18.37
N LYS A 200 4.97 17.00 18.93
CA LYS A 200 6.29 17.18 19.56
C LYS A 200 7.33 17.75 18.59
N ASN A 201 7.26 17.38 17.32
CA ASN A 201 8.30 17.70 16.33
C ASN A 201 7.92 18.81 15.34
N SER A 202 6.68 19.30 15.36
CA SER A 202 6.22 20.34 14.42
C SER A 202 6.57 21.77 14.79
N GLY A 203 7.11 22.01 16.00
CA GLY A 203 7.44 23.34 16.48
C GLY A 203 6.23 24.28 16.68
N THR A 204 5.02 23.74 16.54
CA THR A 204 3.78 24.48 16.72
C THR A 204 3.10 24.05 18.01
N ASP A 205 3.19 24.86 19.06
CA ASP A 205 2.29 24.81 20.22
C ASP A 205 0.85 25.27 19.86
N ALA A 206 0.47 25.17 18.60
CA ALA A 206 -0.89 25.49 18.19
C ALA A 206 -1.84 24.39 18.67
N PRO A 207 -2.87 24.72 19.46
CA PRO A 207 -3.89 23.74 19.83
C PRO A 207 -4.52 23.20 18.54
N ALA A 208 -4.47 21.88 18.36
CA ALA A 208 -5.09 21.23 17.23
C ALA A 208 -6.58 21.60 17.23
N LYS A 209 -6.99 22.47 16.31
CA LYS A 209 -8.42 22.55 15.94
C LYS A 209 -8.79 21.13 15.52
N ALA A 210 -9.66 20.51 16.32
CA ALA A 210 -10.29 19.26 15.96
C ALA A 210 -10.84 19.45 14.56
N ALA A 211 -10.28 18.73 13.59
CA ALA A 211 -10.88 18.62 12.28
C ALA A 211 -12.26 18.00 12.53
N ALA A 212 -13.27 18.82 12.55
CA ALA A 212 -14.64 18.37 12.49
C ALA A 212 -14.74 17.58 11.19
N ASN A 213 -14.87 16.29 11.32
CA ASN A 213 -15.21 15.37 10.25
C ASN A 213 -16.64 15.70 9.80
N THR A 214 -16.80 16.78 9.06
CA THR A 214 -17.98 16.99 8.22
C THR A 214 -17.82 16.05 7.03
N THR A 215 -18.21 14.80 7.23
CA THR A 215 -18.66 13.94 6.14
C THR A 215 -19.91 14.59 5.54
N GLN A 216 -19.73 15.59 4.71
CA GLN A 216 -20.75 15.91 3.71
C GLN A 216 -20.74 14.74 2.72
N LYS A 217 -21.73 13.86 2.85
CA LYS A 217 -22.14 12.98 1.77
C LYS A 217 -22.35 13.86 0.52
N PRO A 218 -21.75 13.53 -0.61
CA PRO A 218 -22.20 14.14 -1.86
C PRO A 218 -23.64 13.70 -2.08
N ASP A 219 -24.55 14.67 -2.17
CA ASP A 219 -25.94 14.47 -2.55
C ASP A 219 -25.96 14.07 -4.03
N GLY A 220 -25.89 12.78 -4.27
CA GLY A 220 -25.88 12.16 -5.57
C GLY A 220 -27.28 11.87 -6.06
N THR A 221 -28.09 12.89 -6.31
CA THR A 221 -29.30 12.73 -7.12
C THR A 221 -28.88 12.56 -8.58
N PRO A 222 -29.17 11.43 -9.24
CA PRO A 222 -28.87 11.28 -10.66
C PRO A 222 -29.78 12.25 -11.45
N LYS A 223 -29.17 13.23 -12.13
CA LYS A 223 -29.89 14.03 -13.13
C LYS A 223 -30.39 13.08 -14.23
N ALA A 224 -31.68 12.93 -14.30
CA ALA A 224 -32.36 12.23 -15.38
C ALA A 224 -31.87 12.75 -16.74
N LEU A 225 -31.37 11.87 -17.57
CA LEU A 225 -31.08 12.11 -18.99
C LEU A 225 -32.39 12.50 -19.66
N ARG A 226 -32.53 13.76 -20.09
CA ARG A 226 -33.59 14.21 -20.98
C ARG A 226 -33.41 13.46 -22.30
N LYS A 227 -34.38 12.62 -22.61
CA LYS A 227 -34.62 12.12 -23.97
C LYS A 227 -34.95 13.28 -24.87
N ASN A 228 -34.05 13.67 -25.75
CA ASN A 228 -34.40 14.52 -26.88
C ASN A 228 -35.14 13.66 -27.91
N GLY A 229 -36.36 14.05 -28.12
CA GLY A 229 -37.27 13.44 -29.09
C GLY A 229 -36.77 13.61 -30.52
N THR A 230 -36.84 12.52 -31.22
CA THR A 230 -36.80 12.41 -32.68
C THR A 230 -38.05 13.04 -33.29
N THR A 231 -37.89 13.93 -34.23
CA THR A 231 -38.92 14.25 -35.26
C THR A 231 -38.36 13.81 -36.60
N ASP A 232 -39.01 12.82 -37.14
CA ASP A 232 -39.55 12.58 -38.49
C ASP A 232 -39.04 13.46 -39.66
N GLN A 233 -38.52 12.83 -40.67
CA GLN A 233 -39.07 12.27 -41.92
C GLN A 233 -38.35 12.83 -43.16
N PRO A 234 -38.64 12.41 -44.40
CA PRO A 234 -38.08 11.22 -45.08
C PRO A 234 -37.41 11.64 -46.40
N VAL A 235 -36.62 10.81 -46.96
CA VAL A 235 -36.66 10.29 -48.38
C VAL A 235 -35.57 9.23 -48.51
#